data_7214e702b47f17a7c60f52155c367745
#
_entry.id   7214e702b47f17a7c60f52155c367745
#
_cell.length_a   1.000
_cell.length_b   1.000
_cell.length_c   1.000
_cell.angle_alpha   90.00
_cell.angle_beta   90.00
_cell.angle_gamma   90.00
#
_symmetry.space_group_name_H-M   'P 1'
#
loop_
_entity.id
_entity.type
_entity.pdbx_description
1 polymer ?
#
loop_
_entity_poly.entity_id
_entity_poly.type
_entity_poly.pdbx_seq_one_letter_code
_entity_poly.pdbx_strand_id
1 'polypeptide(L)'
;MKIIITLLVLILNSCSLSGNQNLLGDDFQLFKNTTAWPLAVAVDNEDTAEIRKQILCQKIPVDFKEKKFGQTLLMLAVRNNKEKSVAELLSLGADPNTTDDKKNCWGQNAVLMEARFSRPSVKILNLLLEFGGNPNSTECGMTKDNLGNDIKAGSFALYEAVFTDFEKVKLLIAKGADVNYQTEEMPKGGAAQAAFYAVRMDILYYLITHGYNVHSKFSELNFSDYSTIDVDICHKLRYCIYPIDSIQYKYKLLVINELSKRGMDYRSSKIPENAIEIIKKDEQLYRSIGLENYLKKY
;
A
#
# COMPACT_ATOMS: atom_id res chain seq x y z
N MET A 1 -18.38 -14.11 12.60
CA MET A 1 -17.44 -14.03 11.49
C MET A 1 -18.11 -13.34 10.27
N LYS A 2 -18.56 -12.07 10.39
CA LYS A 2 -19.13 -11.29 9.27
C LYS A 2 -18.99 -9.76 9.45
N ILE A 3 -18.06 -9.25 10.25
CA ILE A 3 -18.00 -7.82 10.59
C ILE A 3 -16.72 -7.11 10.11
N ILE A 4 -15.72 -7.83 9.58
CA ILE A 4 -14.43 -7.22 9.18
C ILE A 4 -14.34 -6.95 7.66
N ILE A 5 -15.29 -7.38 6.85
CA ILE A 5 -15.22 -7.24 5.37
C ILE A 5 -15.81 -5.92 4.86
N THR A 6 -16.44 -5.10 5.69
CA THR A 6 -17.19 -3.93 5.21
C THR A 6 -16.38 -2.63 5.10
N LEU A 7 -15.08 -2.63 5.40
CA LEU A 7 -14.26 -1.40 5.38
C LEU A 7 -13.45 -1.17 4.10
N LEU A 8 -13.48 -2.08 3.12
CA LEU A 8 -12.59 -2.01 1.94
C LEU A 8 -13.26 -1.61 0.62
N VAL A 9 -14.53 -1.24 0.59
CA VAL A 9 -15.27 -1.03 -0.68
C VAL A 9 -15.71 0.42 -0.94
N LEU A 10 -15.42 1.40 -0.07
CA LEU A 10 -15.96 2.76 -0.20
C LEU A 10 -14.94 3.87 -0.50
N ILE A 11 -13.87 3.60 -1.25
CA ILE A 11 -12.93 4.66 -1.65
C ILE A 11 -12.91 4.81 -3.18
N LEU A 12 -14.03 5.01 -3.80
CA LEU A 12 -14.09 5.31 -5.24
C LEU A 12 -14.91 6.55 -5.61
N ASN A 13 -15.09 7.52 -4.72
CA ASN A 13 -15.73 8.75 -5.17
C ASN A 13 -15.30 9.95 -4.33
N SER A 14 -14.43 10.80 -4.88
CA SER A 14 -14.58 12.25 -4.82
C SER A 14 -13.43 12.98 -5.53
N CYS A 15 -13.51 13.07 -6.85
CA CYS A 15 -12.97 14.21 -7.59
C CYS A 15 -14.09 14.67 -8.53
N SER A 16 -14.81 15.71 -8.18
CA SER A 16 -15.85 16.31 -9.02
C SER A 16 -15.44 17.71 -9.42
N LEU A 17 -15.10 17.88 -10.70
CA LEU A 17 -15.06 19.19 -11.36
C LEU A 17 -15.76 19.13 -12.72
N SER A 18 -16.60 20.10 -12.96
CA SER A 18 -17.47 20.27 -14.11
C SER A 18 -16.73 20.28 -15.45
N GLY A 19 -17.20 19.47 -16.40
CA GLY A 19 -16.76 19.55 -17.79
C GLY A 19 -16.31 18.24 -18.41
N ASN A 20 -16.76 17.12 -17.98
CA ASN A 20 -16.78 15.75 -18.51
C ASN A 20 -17.07 14.81 -17.33
N GLN A 21 -18.26 14.87 -16.84
CA GLN A 21 -18.63 14.28 -15.53
C GLN A 21 -18.50 12.74 -15.45
N ASN A 22 -18.28 12.07 -16.58
CA ASN A 22 -18.28 10.62 -16.66
C ASN A 22 -16.90 9.96 -16.90
N LEU A 23 -15.83 10.75 -17.15
CA LEU A 23 -14.49 10.18 -17.35
C LEU A 23 -13.84 9.82 -16.02
N LEU A 24 -13.33 8.59 -15.91
CA LEU A 24 -12.58 8.09 -14.76
C LEU A 24 -11.10 8.49 -14.85
N GLY A 25 -10.36 8.36 -13.77
CA GLY A 25 -8.94 8.75 -13.70
C GLY A 25 -7.99 7.86 -14.52
N ASP A 26 -8.48 6.79 -15.14
CA ASP A 26 -7.74 5.88 -16.02
C ASP A 26 -8.07 6.06 -17.50
N ASP A 27 -8.98 7.00 -17.84
CA ASP A 27 -9.44 7.22 -19.21
C ASP A 27 -8.52 8.20 -19.95
N PHE A 28 -7.89 7.73 -21.02
CA PHE A 28 -7.03 8.56 -21.87
C PHE A 28 -7.78 9.72 -22.55
N GLN A 29 -9.12 9.65 -22.67
CA GLN A 29 -9.92 10.78 -23.17
C GLN A 29 -9.85 12.04 -22.30
N LEU A 30 -9.30 11.96 -21.09
CA LEU A 30 -8.97 13.12 -20.26
C LEU A 30 -8.05 14.11 -20.98
N PHE A 31 -7.24 13.63 -21.93
CA PHE A 31 -6.35 14.45 -22.76
C PHE A 31 -7.00 14.97 -24.05
N LYS A 32 -8.26 14.55 -24.35
CA LYS A 32 -8.98 15.01 -25.54
C LYS A 32 -9.11 16.55 -25.55
N ASN A 33 -9.00 17.14 -26.73
CA ASN A 33 -8.98 18.60 -26.92
C ASN A 33 -7.78 19.32 -26.28
N THR A 34 -6.70 18.62 -26.01
CA THR A 34 -5.40 19.20 -25.63
C THR A 34 -4.36 18.93 -26.71
N THR A 35 -3.23 19.64 -26.65
CA THR A 35 -2.08 19.39 -27.53
C THR A 35 -1.47 18.00 -27.32
N ALA A 36 -1.68 17.39 -26.14
CA ALA A 36 -1.15 16.07 -25.79
C ALA A 36 -2.08 14.91 -26.24
N TRP A 37 -3.22 15.19 -26.90
CA TRP A 37 -4.13 14.12 -27.33
C TRP A 37 -3.48 13.07 -28.27
N PRO A 38 -2.70 13.46 -29.32
CA PRO A 38 -2.02 12.47 -30.14
C PRO A 38 -1.03 11.60 -29.35
N LEU A 39 -0.33 12.19 -28.37
CA LEU A 39 0.55 11.45 -27.46
C LEU A 39 -0.25 10.48 -26.58
N ALA A 40 -1.40 10.90 -26.05
CA ALA A 40 -2.26 10.05 -25.24
C ALA A 40 -2.76 8.81 -26.01
N VAL A 41 -3.14 8.98 -27.28
CA VAL A 41 -3.52 7.89 -28.18
C VAL A 41 -2.35 6.93 -28.44
N ALA A 42 -1.15 7.45 -28.65
CA ALA A 42 0.05 6.63 -28.85
C ALA A 42 0.39 5.84 -27.59
N VAL A 43 0.26 6.44 -26.40
CA VAL A 43 0.48 5.77 -25.10
C VAL A 43 -0.53 4.65 -24.87
N ASP A 44 -1.82 4.88 -25.15
CA ASP A 44 -2.86 3.87 -25.01
C ASP A 44 -2.65 2.67 -25.95
N ASN A 45 -2.17 2.93 -27.16
CA ASN A 45 -1.86 1.88 -28.15
C ASN A 45 -0.49 1.23 -27.95
N GLU A 46 0.32 1.68 -26.99
CA GLU A 46 1.72 1.26 -26.80
C GLU A 46 2.59 1.44 -28.07
N ASP A 47 2.29 2.47 -28.88
CA ASP A 47 3.06 2.85 -30.06
C ASP A 47 4.29 3.67 -29.66
N THR A 48 5.38 3.00 -29.33
CA THR A 48 6.62 3.64 -28.85
C THR A 48 7.25 4.56 -29.89
N ALA A 49 7.09 4.27 -31.20
CA ALA A 49 7.62 5.10 -32.27
C ALA A 49 6.86 6.45 -32.35
N GLU A 50 5.53 6.41 -32.25
CA GLU A 50 4.71 7.61 -32.24
C GLU A 50 4.87 8.39 -30.94
N ILE A 51 4.99 7.72 -29.76
CA ILE A 51 5.32 8.37 -28.47
C ILE A 51 6.59 9.20 -28.63
N ARG A 52 7.68 8.61 -29.14
CA ARG A 52 8.96 9.28 -29.37
C ARG A 52 8.83 10.47 -30.31
N LYS A 53 8.11 10.32 -31.41
CA LYS A 53 7.86 11.39 -32.38
C LYS A 53 7.07 12.56 -31.76
N GLN A 54 6.02 12.27 -30.98
CA GLN A 54 5.21 13.31 -30.34
C GLN A 54 6.04 14.11 -29.33
N ILE A 55 6.93 13.48 -28.57
CA ILE A 55 7.76 14.16 -27.57
C ILE A 55 8.94 14.88 -28.24
N LEU A 56 9.72 14.21 -29.08
CA LEU A 56 10.96 14.76 -29.63
C LEU A 56 10.75 15.71 -30.81
N CYS A 57 9.82 15.40 -31.70
CA CYS A 57 9.59 16.20 -32.93
C CYS A 57 8.48 17.23 -32.73
N GLN A 58 7.34 16.83 -32.14
CA GLN A 58 6.21 17.75 -31.92
C GLN A 58 6.36 18.57 -30.62
N LYS A 59 7.40 18.26 -29.82
CA LYS A 59 7.74 18.98 -28.58
C LYS A 59 6.62 19.00 -27.53
N ILE A 60 5.79 17.94 -27.50
CA ILE A 60 4.80 17.78 -26.45
C ILE A 60 5.54 17.48 -25.13
N PRO A 61 5.30 18.23 -24.03
CA PRO A 61 5.92 17.96 -22.75
C PRO A 61 5.59 16.56 -22.27
N VAL A 62 6.61 15.76 -21.90
CA VAL A 62 6.44 14.38 -21.47
C VAL A 62 5.57 14.29 -20.21
N ASP A 63 5.69 15.25 -19.29
CA ASP A 63 4.92 15.36 -18.05
C ASP A 63 3.72 16.33 -18.18
N PHE A 64 3.15 16.44 -19.40
CA PHE A 64 1.93 17.22 -19.60
C PHE A 64 0.82 16.67 -18.69
N LYS A 65 0.19 17.55 -17.89
CA LYS A 65 -0.90 17.21 -16.97
C LYS A 65 -2.26 17.52 -17.59
N GLU A 66 -3.18 16.55 -17.52
CA GLU A 66 -4.58 16.83 -17.84
C GLU A 66 -5.22 17.71 -16.74
N LYS A 67 -6.36 18.34 -17.06
CA LYS A 67 -6.93 19.40 -16.21
C LYS A 67 -7.83 18.92 -15.08
N LYS A 68 -8.38 17.71 -15.17
CA LYS A 68 -9.41 17.23 -14.23
C LYS A 68 -8.80 16.70 -12.93
N PHE A 69 -7.78 15.86 -13.05
CA PHE A 69 -7.11 15.19 -11.94
C PHE A 69 -5.64 15.57 -11.80
N GLY A 70 -5.10 16.34 -12.77
CA GLY A 70 -3.69 16.70 -12.80
C GLY A 70 -2.75 15.54 -13.08
N GLN A 71 -3.22 14.49 -13.74
CA GLN A 71 -2.43 13.30 -14.03
C GLN A 71 -1.58 13.48 -15.27
N THR A 72 -0.41 12.80 -15.28
CA THR A 72 0.45 12.68 -16.45
C THR A 72 0.11 11.44 -17.27
N LEU A 73 0.60 11.34 -18.51
CA LEU A 73 0.45 10.13 -19.32
C LEU A 73 1.21 8.94 -18.73
N LEU A 74 2.30 9.17 -17.98
CA LEU A 74 2.98 8.10 -17.23
C LEU A 74 2.03 7.48 -16.19
N MET A 75 1.30 8.29 -15.44
CA MET A 75 0.33 7.80 -14.46
C MET A 75 -0.79 6.99 -15.11
N LEU A 76 -1.33 7.46 -16.25
CA LEU A 76 -2.34 6.72 -16.99
C LEU A 76 -1.78 5.40 -17.56
N ALA A 77 -0.57 5.41 -18.10
CA ALA A 77 0.10 4.20 -18.57
C ALA A 77 0.27 3.18 -17.44
N VAL A 78 0.66 3.62 -16.24
CA VAL A 78 0.74 2.77 -15.04
C VAL A 78 -0.64 2.22 -14.67
N ARG A 79 -1.66 3.07 -14.56
CA ARG A 79 -3.04 2.62 -14.23
C ARG A 79 -3.55 1.57 -15.21
N ASN A 80 -3.29 1.74 -16.49
CA ASN A 80 -3.76 0.87 -17.56
C ASN A 80 -2.79 -0.29 -17.89
N ASN A 81 -1.74 -0.49 -17.08
CA ASN A 81 -0.75 -1.57 -17.26
C ASN A 81 -0.07 -1.58 -18.65
N LYS A 82 0.22 -0.38 -19.19
CA LYS A 82 0.86 -0.19 -20.50
C LYS A 82 2.39 -0.25 -20.36
N GLU A 83 2.95 -1.45 -20.22
CA GLU A 83 4.36 -1.65 -19.86
C GLU A 83 5.33 -1.00 -20.85
N LYS A 84 5.07 -1.15 -22.17
CA LYS A 84 5.93 -0.56 -23.22
C LYS A 84 5.86 0.97 -23.20
N SER A 85 4.67 1.54 -23.00
CA SER A 85 4.50 2.98 -22.90
C SER A 85 5.16 3.55 -21.65
N VAL A 86 5.08 2.86 -20.51
CA VAL A 86 5.80 3.23 -19.28
C VAL A 86 7.30 3.29 -19.55
N ALA A 87 7.88 2.22 -20.12
CA ALA A 87 9.32 2.18 -20.43
C ALA A 87 9.74 3.30 -21.38
N GLU A 88 8.95 3.56 -22.45
CA GLU A 88 9.26 4.59 -23.43
C GLU A 88 9.16 6.00 -22.81
N LEU A 89 8.07 6.31 -22.07
CA LEU A 89 7.92 7.60 -21.41
C LEU A 89 9.06 7.89 -20.44
N LEU A 90 9.44 6.91 -19.61
CA LEU A 90 10.57 7.04 -18.68
C LEU A 90 11.88 7.26 -19.43
N SER A 91 12.14 6.53 -20.54
CA SER A 91 13.34 6.72 -21.37
C SER A 91 13.42 8.12 -21.99
N LEU A 92 12.28 8.78 -22.19
CA LEU A 92 12.14 10.13 -22.74
C LEU A 92 12.10 11.20 -21.66
N GLY A 93 12.35 10.84 -20.39
CA GLY A 93 12.51 11.76 -19.27
C GLY A 93 11.23 12.06 -18.48
N ALA A 94 10.20 11.23 -18.59
CA ALA A 94 9.06 11.34 -17.68
C ALA A 94 9.49 11.16 -16.22
N ASP A 95 9.07 12.07 -15.33
CA ASP A 95 9.40 12.02 -13.91
C ASP A 95 8.40 11.11 -13.16
N PRO A 96 8.84 9.93 -12.65
CA PRO A 96 7.99 9.03 -11.90
C PRO A 96 7.51 9.60 -10.56
N ASN A 97 8.08 10.71 -10.09
CA ASN A 97 7.75 11.37 -8.83
C ASN A 97 6.76 12.53 -9.00
N THR A 98 6.45 12.92 -10.22
CA THR A 98 5.39 13.91 -10.48
C THR A 98 4.09 13.44 -9.86
N THR A 99 3.41 14.29 -9.07
CA THR A 99 2.14 13.97 -8.40
C THR A 99 0.94 14.46 -9.19
N ASP A 100 -0.22 13.82 -9.00
CA ASP A 100 -1.51 14.35 -9.43
C ASP A 100 -1.90 15.61 -8.63
N ASP A 101 -3.13 16.14 -8.82
CA ASP A 101 -3.57 17.36 -8.15
C ASP A 101 -3.66 17.16 -6.63
N LYS A 102 -2.82 17.85 -5.86
CA LYS A 102 -2.78 17.78 -4.39
C LYS A 102 -3.98 18.46 -3.72
N LYS A 103 -4.69 19.32 -4.43
CA LYS A 103 -5.78 20.13 -3.89
C LYS A 103 -7.12 19.40 -4.00
N ASN A 104 -7.30 18.66 -5.08
CA ASN A 104 -8.55 17.97 -5.41
C ASN A 104 -8.40 16.45 -5.49
N CYS A 105 -7.16 15.95 -5.40
CA CYS A 105 -6.81 14.54 -5.43
C CYS A 105 -5.82 14.20 -4.31
N TRP A 106 -5.38 12.97 -4.28
CA TRP A 106 -4.58 12.43 -3.17
C TRP A 106 -3.11 12.82 -3.21
N GLY A 107 -2.66 13.50 -4.28
CA GLY A 107 -1.24 13.82 -4.46
C GLY A 107 -0.39 12.57 -4.65
N GLN A 108 -0.88 11.62 -5.45
CA GLN A 108 -0.19 10.38 -5.76
C GLN A 108 0.75 10.57 -6.95
N ASN A 109 1.84 9.81 -6.96
CA ASN A 109 2.72 9.66 -8.12
C ASN A 109 2.64 8.24 -8.71
N ALA A 110 3.36 8.01 -9.81
CA ALA A 110 3.35 6.73 -10.51
C ALA A 110 3.83 5.55 -9.65
N VAL A 111 4.83 5.76 -8.77
CA VAL A 111 5.37 4.72 -7.86
C VAL A 111 4.31 4.27 -6.86
N LEU A 112 3.67 5.22 -6.18
CA LEU A 112 2.64 4.92 -5.19
C LEU A 112 1.41 4.27 -5.85
N MET A 113 1.00 4.76 -7.03
CA MET A 113 -0.08 4.15 -7.80
C MET A 113 0.20 2.68 -8.11
N GLU A 114 1.41 2.36 -8.60
CA GLU A 114 1.77 0.97 -8.92
C GLU A 114 1.88 0.09 -7.66
N ALA A 115 2.38 0.62 -6.55
CA ALA A 115 2.42 -0.11 -5.28
C ALA A 115 1.03 -0.56 -4.80
N ARG A 116 -0.01 0.25 -5.07
CA ARG A 116 -1.41 0.03 -4.68
C ARG A 116 -2.15 -0.99 -5.56
N PHE A 117 -1.71 -1.26 -6.77
CA PHE A 117 -2.38 -2.20 -7.65
C PHE A 117 -1.99 -3.66 -7.36
N SER A 118 -2.97 -4.54 -7.18
CA SER A 118 -2.74 -5.99 -7.11
C SER A 118 -2.55 -6.55 -8.52
N ARG A 119 -1.29 -6.70 -8.94
CA ARG A 119 -0.90 -7.23 -10.25
C ARG A 119 0.16 -8.31 -10.09
N PRO A 120 0.15 -9.34 -10.95
CA PRO A 120 1.07 -10.49 -10.84
C PRO A 120 2.51 -10.17 -11.28
N SER A 121 2.80 -8.93 -11.66
CA SER A 121 4.11 -8.51 -12.16
C SER A 121 4.59 -7.25 -11.45
N VAL A 122 5.85 -7.26 -11.06
CA VAL A 122 6.55 -6.09 -10.49
C VAL A 122 7.33 -5.29 -11.52
N LYS A 123 7.17 -5.59 -12.81
CA LYS A 123 7.98 -4.97 -13.87
C LYS A 123 7.82 -3.46 -13.94
N ILE A 124 6.57 -2.96 -13.91
CA ILE A 124 6.30 -1.51 -13.93
C ILE A 124 6.90 -0.84 -12.70
N LEU A 125 6.72 -1.41 -11.50
CA LEU A 125 7.32 -0.86 -10.29
C LEU A 125 8.85 -0.82 -10.39
N ASN A 126 9.46 -1.89 -10.92
CA ASN A 126 10.92 -1.94 -11.11
C ASN A 126 11.40 -0.86 -12.09
N LEU A 127 10.71 -0.68 -13.23
CA LEU A 127 11.02 0.40 -14.18
C LEU A 127 10.94 1.77 -13.52
N LEU A 128 9.86 2.06 -12.83
CA LEU A 128 9.68 3.35 -12.13
C LEU A 128 10.84 3.63 -11.16
N LEU A 129 11.24 2.62 -10.36
CA LEU A 129 12.33 2.75 -9.40
C LEU A 129 13.71 2.84 -10.06
N GLU A 130 13.94 2.16 -11.18
CA GLU A 130 15.18 2.26 -11.97
C GLU A 130 15.36 3.64 -12.61
N PHE A 131 14.28 4.30 -12.99
CA PHE A 131 14.29 5.66 -13.52
C PHE A 131 14.15 6.75 -12.45
N GLY A 132 14.51 6.46 -11.19
CA GLY A 132 14.61 7.46 -10.12
C GLY A 132 13.31 7.68 -9.34
N GLY A 133 12.34 6.80 -9.46
CA GLY A 133 11.14 6.81 -8.62
C GLY A 133 11.51 6.64 -7.14
N ASN A 134 10.92 7.45 -6.27
CA ASN A 134 11.16 7.39 -4.83
C ASN A 134 10.49 6.16 -4.20
N PRO A 135 11.23 5.19 -3.63
CA PRO A 135 10.63 4.02 -2.98
C PRO A 135 9.84 4.37 -1.71
N ASN A 136 10.03 5.57 -1.14
CA ASN A 136 9.27 6.13 -0.03
C ASN A 136 8.18 7.10 -0.50
N SER A 137 7.69 6.96 -1.73
CA SER A 137 6.61 7.79 -2.27
C SER A 137 5.40 7.79 -1.36
N THR A 138 4.86 9.00 -1.10
CA THR A 138 3.80 9.25 -0.13
C THR A 138 2.72 10.13 -0.75
N GLU A 139 1.47 9.89 -0.41
CA GLU A 139 0.38 10.83 -0.70
C GLU A 139 0.65 12.17 -0.04
N CYS A 140 0.39 13.25 -0.76
CA CYS A 140 0.61 14.60 -0.26
C CYS A 140 -0.56 15.55 -0.55
N GLY A 141 -1.70 15.00 -0.93
CA GLY A 141 -2.94 15.74 -1.23
C GLY A 141 -3.93 15.72 -0.08
N MET A 142 -5.16 16.12 -0.40
CA MET A 142 -6.27 16.16 0.53
C MET A 142 -7.29 15.07 0.17
N THR A 143 -7.93 14.51 1.17
CA THR A 143 -9.05 13.57 1.02
C THR A 143 -10.15 13.93 2.03
N LYS A 144 -11.24 13.18 2.06
CA LYS A 144 -12.32 13.37 3.02
C LYS A 144 -12.44 12.17 3.95
N ASP A 145 -12.68 12.45 5.23
CA ASP A 145 -13.04 11.42 6.20
C ASP A 145 -14.49 10.95 6.00
N ASN A 146 -14.93 10.00 6.82
CA ASN A 146 -16.29 9.46 6.77
C ASN A 146 -17.39 10.48 7.12
N LEU A 147 -17.03 11.62 7.69
CA LEU A 147 -17.90 12.73 8.04
C LEU A 147 -17.89 13.84 6.99
N GLY A 148 -17.05 13.71 5.94
CA GLY A 148 -16.89 14.67 4.87
C GLY A 148 -15.92 15.81 5.17
N ASN A 149 -15.16 15.76 6.28
CA ASN A 149 -14.14 16.74 6.60
C ASN A 149 -12.89 16.51 5.75
N ASP A 150 -12.23 17.60 5.36
CA ASP A 150 -10.97 17.52 4.65
C ASP A 150 -9.87 17.02 5.58
N ILE A 151 -9.23 15.92 5.21
CA ILE A 151 -8.08 15.35 5.90
C ILE A 151 -6.92 15.21 4.93
N LYS A 152 -5.70 15.31 5.44
CA LYS A 152 -4.51 15.11 4.65
C LYS A 152 -4.33 13.61 4.36
N ALA A 153 -4.06 13.28 3.10
CA ALA A 153 -3.66 11.94 2.71
C ALA A 153 -2.21 11.67 3.14
N GLY A 154 -1.89 10.44 3.49
CA GLY A 154 -0.55 10.14 4.03
C GLY A 154 -0.11 8.71 3.78
N SER A 155 -0.85 7.93 2.98
CA SER A 155 -0.44 6.58 2.63
C SER A 155 0.84 6.58 1.81
N PHE A 156 1.63 5.52 1.89
CA PHE A 156 2.95 5.43 1.26
C PHE A 156 3.19 4.07 0.61
N ALA A 157 4.13 4.02 -0.33
CA ALA A 157 4.32 2.90 -1.25
C ALA A 157 4.53 1.55 -0.53
N LEU A 158 5.38 1.49 0.50
CA LEU A 158 5.64 0.25 1.23
C LEU A 158 4.39 -0.23 2.00
N TYR A 159 3.60 0.69 2.58
CA TYR A 159 2.34 0.38 3.26
C TYR A 159 1.32 -0.25 2.31
N GLU A 160 1.13 0.36 1.14
CA GLU A 160 0.21 -0.12 0.11
C GLU A 160 0.63 -1.48 -0.47
N ALA A 161 1.94 -1.67 -0.69
CA ALA A 161 2.48 -2.92 -1.23
C ALA A 161 2.19 -4.13 -0.33
N VAL A 162 2.09 -3.95 0.99
CA VAL A 162 1.75 -5.03 1.94
C VAL A 162 0.40 -5.66 1.63
N PHE A 163 -0.58 -4.88 1.16
CA PHE A 163 -1.92 -5.36 0.83
C PHE A 163 -2.02 -5.99 -0.56
N THR A 164 -1.02 -5.76 -1.41
CA THR A 164 -1.11 -6.12 -2.83
C THR A 164 -0.21 -7.27 -3.22
N ASP A 165 1.11 -7.17 -2.99
CA ASP A 165 2.05 -8.20 -3.41
C ASP A 165 3.33 -8.20 -2.58
N PHE A 166 3.74 -9.37 -2.09
CA PHE A 166 5.00 -9.53 -1.35
C PHE A 166 6.24 -9.22 -2.20
N GLU A 167 6.22 -9.52 -3.49
CA GLU A 167 7.35 -9.21 -4.38
C GLU A 167 7.53 -7.69 -4.51
N LYS A 168 6.45 -6.88 -4.47
CA LYS A 168 6.55 -5.42 -4.42
C LYS A 168 7.17 -4.93 -3.11
N VAL A 169 6.82 -5.54 -1.97
CA VAL A 169 7.46 -5.24 -0.68
C VAL A 169 8.97 -5.48 -0.75
N LYS A 170 9.38 -6.65 -1.26
CA LYS A 170 10.79 -7.00 -1.43
C LYS A 170 11.51 -6.03 -2.36
N LEU A 171 10.89 -5.71 -3.50
CA LEU A 171 11.46 -4.80 -4.48
C LEU A 171 11.65 -3.40 -3.91
N LEU A 172 10.64 -2.84 -3.25
CA LEU A 172 10.73 -1.51 -2.62
C LEU A 172 11.87 -1.47 -1.60
N ILE A 173 11.97 -2.46 -0.71
CA ILE A 173 13.04 -2.54 0.28
C ILE A 173 14.42 -2.69 -0.39
N ALA A 174 14.54 -3.54 -1.40
CA ALA A 174 15.78 -3.70 -2.16
C ALA A 174 16.21 -2.42 -2.90
N LYS A 175 15.26 -1.56 -3.26
CA LYS A 175 15.49 -0.25 -3.90
C LYS A 175 15.57 0.91 -2.90
N GLY A 176 15.68 0.62 -1.59
CA GLY A 176 15.96 1.61 -0.54
C GLY A 176 14.73 2.18 0.17
N ALA A 177 13.57 1.52 0.11
CA ALA A 177 12.46 1.90 0.97
C ALA A 177 12.85 1.74 2.45
N ASP A 178 12.58 2.77 3.24
CA ASP A 178 12.77 2.70 4.69
C ASP A 178 11.65 1.85 5.32
N VAL A 179 12.03 0.72 5.90
CA VAL A 179 11.09 -0.21 6.55
C VAL A 179 10.41 0.42 7.78
N ASN A 180 10.98 1.50 8.32
CA ASN A 180 10.46 2.27 9.45
C ASN A 180 9.73 3.55 9.02
N TYR A 181 9.55 3.75 7.70
CA TYR A 181 8.89 4.92 7.19
C TYR A 181 7.45 5.02 7.71
N GLN A 182 7.11 6.23 8.14
CA GLN A 182 5.80 6.51 8.71
C GLN A 182 5.42 7.97 8.45
N THR A 183 4.13 8.23 8.29
CA THR A 183 3.55 9.57 8.23
C THR A 183 2.68 9.82 9.46
N GLU A 184 2.40 11.08 9.75
CA GLU A 184 1.54 11.45 10.88
C GLU A 184 0.07 11.06 10.65
N GLU A 185 -0.34 11.00 9.39
CA GLU A 185 -1.69 10.70 8.95
C GLU A 185 -2.04 9.21 9.01
N MET A 186 -1.01 8.35 9.04
CA MET A 186 -1.21 6.90 9.05
C MET A 186 -1.11 6.31 10.46
N PRO A 187 -1.78 5.17 10.71
CA PRO A 187 -1.66 4.48 12.00
C PRO A 187 -0.21 4.14 12.33
N LYS A 188 0.18 4.32 13.59
CA LYS A 188 1.52 3.98 14.07
C LYS A 188 1.89 2.53 13.75
N GLY A 189 3.16 2.28 13.47
CA GLY A 189 3.68 0.97 13.08
C GLY A 189 3.89 0.82 11.56
N GLY A 190 3.44 1.78 10.76
CA GLY A 190 3.73 1.85 9.32
C GLY A 190 3.42 0.55 8.58
N ALA A 191 4.36 0.05 7.75
CA ALA A 191 4.19 -1.18 6.98
C ALA A 191 3.98 -2.43 7.86
N ALA A 192 4.52 -2.47 9.09
CA ALA A 192 4.26 -3.58 10.02
C ALA A 192 2.82 -3.56 10.54
N GLN A 193 2.21 -2.38 10.77
CA GLN A 193 0.79 -2.26 11.07
C GLN A 193 -0.07 -2.76 9.90
N ALA A 194 0.30 -2.42 8.65
CA ALA A 194 -0.35 -2.96 7.47
C ALA A 194 -0.27 -4.50 7.42
N ALA A 195 0.87 -5.09 7.80
CA ALA A 195 1.04 -6.55 7.83
C ALA A 195 0.10 -7.23 8.85
N PHE A 196 -0.18 -6.59 10.00
CA PHE A 196 -1.21 -7.07 10.93
C PHE A 196 -2.62 -6.98 10.32
N TYR A 197 -2.97 -5.87 9.66
CA TYR A 197 -4.28 -5.70 9.01
C TYR A 197 -4.50 -6.68 7.86
N ALA A 198 -3.46 -6.92 7.06
CA ALA A 198 -3.50 -7.84 5.94
C ALA A 198 -3.34 -9.32 6.34
N VAL A 199 -3.15 -9.63 7.64
CA VAL A 199 -2.90 -10.98 8.15
C VAL A 199 -1.67 -11.62 7.47
N ARG A 200 -0.61 -10.83 7.25
CA ARG A 200 0.60 -11.23 6.52
C ARG A 200 1.80 -11.35 7.47
N MET A 201 1.83 -12.45 8.25
CA MET A 201 2.95 -12.74 9.16
C MET A 201 4.27 -13.00 8.42
N ASP A 202 4.20 -13.48 7.19
CA ASP A 202 5.34 -13.62 6.29
C ASP A 202 6.00 -12.27 5.97
N ILE A 203 5.18 -11.26 5.65
CA ILE A 203 5.68 -9.88 5.42
C ILE A 203 6.19 -9.27 6.73
N LEU A 204 5.47 -9.43 7.85
CA LEU A 204 5.94 -8.94 9.15
C LEU A 204 7.32 -9.51 9.52
N TYR A 205 7.51 -10.83 9.32
CA TYR A 205 8.80 -11.47 9.52
C TYR A 205 9.89 -10.88 8.62
N TYR A 206 9.55 -10.66 7.34
CA TYR A 206 10.47 -10.03 6.38
C TYR A 206 10.88 -8.62 6.81
N LEU A 207 9.93 -7.76 7.17
CA LEU A 207 10.20 -6.40 7.66
C LEU A 207 11.14 -6.43 8.87
N ILE A 208 10.87 -7.29 9.87
CA ILE A 208 11.69 -7.41 11.08
C ILE A 208 13.13 -7.84 10.74
N THR A 209 13.30 -8.81 9.84
CA THR A 209 14.63 -9.27 9.42
C THR A 209 15.38 -8.27 8.55
N HIS A 210 14.68 -7.27 7.98
CA HIS A 210 15.26 -6.17 7.17
C HIS A 210 15.32 -4.83 7.90
N GLY A 211 15.35 -4.83 9.24
CA GLY A 211 15.67 -3.64 10.03
C GLY A 211 14.46 -2.90 10.62
N TYR A 212 13.25 -3.49 10.59
CA TYR A 212 12.14 -2.89 11.30
C TYR A 212 12.43 -2.75 12.80
N ASN A 213 12.16 -1.56 13.35
CA ASN A 213 12.32 -1.28 14.78
C ASN A 213 11.19 -1.94 15.58
N VAL A 214 11.48 -3.07 16.22
CA VAL A 214 10.52 -3.85 16.98
C VAL A 214 9.98 -3.13 18.23
N HIS A 215 10.65 -2.04 18.67
CA HIS A 215 10.18 -1.19 19.79
C HIS A 215 9.23 -0.08 19.35
N SER A 216 8.93 0.03 18.04
CA SER A 216 7.93 0.95 17.54
C SER A 216 6.56 0.66 18.15
N LYS A 217 5.78 1.72 18.37
CA LYS A 217 4.40 1.60 18.85
C LYS A 217 3.45 1.40 17.68
N PHE A 218 2.33 0.76 17.99
CA PHE A 218 1.22 0.49 17.07
C PHE A 218 -0.02 1.19 17.59
N SER A 219 -0.84 1.71 16.69
CA SER A 219 -2.16 2.23 17.05
C SER A 219 -3.15 1.07 17.20
N GLU A 220 -3.93 1.10 18.28
CA GLU A 220 -5.04 0.18 18.50
C GLU A 220 -6.27 0.95 19.00
N LEU A 221 -7.45 0.60 18.46
CA LEU A 221 -8.71 1.20 18.89
C LEU A 221 -9.18 0.55 20.20
N ASN A 222 -9.36 1.36 21.23
CA ASN A 222 -10.04 0.95 22.44
C ASN A 222 -11.55 0.99 22.20
N PHE A 223 -12.20 -0.17 22.14
CA PHE A 223 -13.63 -0.26 21.86
C PHE A 223 -14.55 0.21 23.01
N SER A 224 -14.01 0.46 24.20
CA SER A 224 -14.82 0.92 25.34
C SER A 224 -15.14 2.41 25.27
N ASP A 225 -14.23 3.22 24.74
CA ASP A 225 -14.35 4.67 24.65
C ASP A 225 -13.98 5.26 23.28
N TYR A 226 -13.71 4.41 22.30
CA TYR A 226 -13.28 4.77 20.94
C TYR A 226 -11.97 5.58 20.89
N SER A 227 -11.19 5.58 21.96
CA SER A 227 -9.86 6.20 21.97
C SER A 227 -8.85 5.32 21.22
N THR A 228 -7.76 5.95 20.76
CA THR A 228 -6.62 5.22 20.20
C THR A 228 -5.54 5.08 21.28
N ILE A 229 -5.10 3.87 21.55
CA ILE A 229 -4.03 3.55 22.47
C ILE A 229 -2.77 3.07 21.75
N ASP A 230 -1.62 3.31 22.35
CA ASP A 230 -0.34 2.84 21.87
C ASP A 230 0.01 1.49 22.51
N VAL A 231 0.19 0.48 21.66
CA VAL A 231 0.57 -0.87 22.08
C VAL A 231 1.90 -1.30 21.45
N ASP A 232 2.55 -2.31 22.01
CA ASP A 232 3.74 -2.90 21.42
C ASP A 232 3.41 -4.07 20.47
N ILE A 233 4.43 -4.56 19.78
CA ILE A 233 4.29 -5.65 18.82
C ILE A 233 3.87 -6.98 19.50
N CYS A 234 4.30 -7.23 20.74
CA CYS A 234 3.92 -8.45 21.47
C CYS A 234 2.43 -8.44 21.78
N HIS A 235 1.87 -7.28 22.17
CA HIS A 235 0.44 -7.10 22.36
C HIS A 235 -0.34 -7.38 21.05
N LYS A 236 0.09 -6.80 19.92
CA LYS A 236 -0.53 -7.06 18.61
C LYS A 236 -0.51 -8.55 18.23
N LEU A 237 0.60 -9.23 18.49
CA LEU A 237 0.74 -10.67 18.21
C LEU A 237 -0.20 -11.53 19.05
N ARG A 238 -0.65 -11.07 20.24
CA ARG A 238 -1.65 -11.77 21.04
C ARG A 238 -3.03 -11.82 20.40
N TYR A 239 -3.33 -10.93 19.46
CA TYR A 239 -4.56 -10.99 18.66
C TYR A 239 -4.41 -11.82 17.38
N CYS A 240 -3.20 -12.24 17.03
CA CYS A 240 -2.93 -13.05 15.85
C CYS A 240 -3.16 -14.52 16.16
N ILE A 241 -4.43 -14.94 16.08
CA ILE A 241 -4.88 -16.30 16.38
C ILE A 241 -4.96 -17.10 15.09
N TYR A 242 -4.15 -18.17 14.98
CA TYR A 242 -4.06 -19.00 13.77
C TYR A 242 -4.13 -20.48 14.11
N PRO A 243 -4.68 -21.34 13.22
CA PRO A 243 -4.55 -22.79 13.33
C PRO A 243 -3.07 -23.19 13.40
N ILE A 244 -2.74 -24.12 14.28
CA ILE A 244 -1.35 -24.49 14.59
C ILE A 244 -0.57 -24.99 13.37
N ASP A 245 -1.26 -25.62 12.42
CA ASP A 245 -0.65 -26.16 11.20
C ASP A 245 -0.62 -25.15 10.04
N SER A 246 -1.16 -23.94 10.26
CA SER A 246 -1.20 -22.90 9.24
C SER A 246 0.18 -22.29 8.98
N ILE A 247 0.37 -21.79 7.76
CA ILE A 247 1.58 -21.06 7.38
C ILE A 247 1.72 -19.77 8.22
N GLN A 248 0.62 -19.11 8.56
CA GLN A 248 0.63 -17.90 9.38
C GLN A 248 1.10 -18.19 10.81
N TYR A 249 0.70 -19.32 11.39
CA TYR A 249 1.21 -19.73 12.70
C TYR A 249 2.72 -19.98 12.68
N LYS A 250 3.23 -20.65 11.64
CA LYS A 250 4.67 -20.88 11.47
C LYS A 250 5.44 -19.54 11.39
N TYR A 251 4.96 -18.58 10.61
CA TYR A 251 5.58 -17.25 10.54
C TYR A 251 5.44 -16.47 11.85
N LYS A 252 4.31 -16.58 12.57
CA LYS A 252 4.17 -16.01 13.92
C LYS A 252 5.26 -16.52 14.86
N LEU A 253 5.57 -17.81 14.84
CA LEU A 253 6.66 -18.36 15.66
C LEU A 253 8.04 -17.84 15.24
N LEU A 254 8.29 -17.63 13.94
CA LEU A 254 9.52 -17.03 13.47
C LEU A 254 9.64 -15.56 13.94
N VAL A 255 8.54 -14.80 13.87
CA VAL A 255 8.48 -13.44 14.42
C VAL A 255 8.79 -13.42 15.92
N ILE A 256 8.14 -14.28 16.72
CA ILE A 256 8.38 -14.38 18.16
C ILE A 256 9.87 -14.69 18.45
N ASN A 257 10.47 -15.59 17.69
CA ASN A 257 11.89 -15.92 17.84
C ASN A 257 12.80 -14.71 17.53
N GLU A 258 12.50 -13.96 16.48
CA GLU A 258 13.26 -12.71 16.16
C GLU A 258 13.10 -11.64 17.23
N LEU A 259 11.90 -11.50 17.82
CA LEU A 259 11.66 -10.58 18.92
C LEU A 259 12.47 -10.98 20.16
N SER A 260 12.50 -12.28 20.49
CA SER A 260 13.30 -12.80 21.62
C SER A 260 14.79 -12.51 21.46
N LYS A 261 15.37 -12.68 20.26
CA LYS A 261 16.77 -12.32 19.97
C LYS A 261 17.07 -10.83 20.19
N ARG A 262 16.04 -9.99 20.15
CA ARG A 262 16.12 -8.53 20.33
C ARG A 262 15.68 -8.09 21.73
N GLY A 263 15.61 -9.04 22.69
CA GLY A 263 15.29 -8.77 24.09
C GLY A 263 13.83 -8.54 24.42
N MET A 264 12.92 -8.83 23.48
CA MET A 264 11.48 -8.74 23.72
C MET A 264 10.91 -10.11 24.14
N ASP A 265 10.22 -10.14 25.27
CA ASP A 265 9.55 -11.37 25.76
C ASP A 265 8.06 -11.34 25.37
N TYR A 266 7.71 -12.07 24.32
CA TYR A 266 6.32 -12.25 23.91
C TYR A 266 5.45 -12.82 25.03
N ARG A 267 5.98 -13.71 25.88
CA ARG A 267 5.22 -14.38 26.93
C ARG A 267 4.90 -13.47 28.11
N SER A 268 5.65 -12.41 28.31
CA SER A 268 5.33 -11.39 29.33
C SER A 268 4.10 -10.54 28.95
N SER A 269 3.73 -10.49 27.67
CA SER A 269 2.51 -9.80 27.24
C SER A 269 1.27 -10.60 27.61
N LYS A 270 0.34 -9.95 28.32
CA LYS A 270 -0.92 -10.58 28.79
C LYS A 270 -1.77 -11.04 27.58
N ILE A 271 -2.35 -12.22 27.68
CA ILE A 271 -3.33 -12.70 26.68
C ILE A 271 -4.63 -11.91 26.90
N PRO A 272 -5.16 -11.23 25.86
CA PRO A 272 -6.44 -10.54 25.98
C PRO A 272 -7.59 -11.52 26.26
N GLU A 273 -8.54 -11.13 27.11
CA GLU A 273 -9.66 -12.00 27.50
C GLU A 273 -10.52 -12.43 26.30
N ASN A 274 -10.78 -11.49 25.39
CA ASN A 274 -11.51 -11.77 24.16
C ASN A 274 -10.76 -12.73 23.22
N ALA A 275 -9.43 -12.73 23.23
CA ALA A 275 -8.62 -13.69 22.45
C ALA A 275 -8.82 -15.12 22.99
N ILE A 276 -8.87 -15.29 24.32
CA ILE A 276 -9.15 -16.59 24.95
C ILE A 276 -10.55 -17.09 24.58
N GLU A 277 -11.55 -16.21 24.57
CA GLU A 277 -12.90 -16.57 24.16
C GLU A 277 -12.99 -17.00 22.69
N ILE A 278 -12.29 -16.30 21.79
CA ILE A 278 -12.21 -16.66 20.37
C ILE A 278 -11.57 -18.04 20.22
N ILE A 279 -10.44 -18.28 20.89
CA ILE A 279 -9.76 -19.59 20.85
C ILE A 279 -10.69 -20.71 21.33
N LYS A 280 -11.40 -20.52 22.44
CA LYS A 280 -12.31 -21.56 22.98
C LYS A 280 -13.47 -21.90 22.02
N LYS A 281 -13.92 -20.94 21.23
CA LYS A 281 -15.05 -21.09 20.30
C LYS A 281 -14.67 -21.74 18.95
N ASP A 282 -13.40 -21.74 18.59
CA ASP A 282 -12.93 -22.25 17.28
C ASP A 282 -12.04 -23.50 17.47
N GLU A 283 -12.67 -24.68 17.45
CA GLU A 283 -11.97 -25.96 17.58
C GLU A 283 -10.95 -26.24 16.49
N GLN A 284 -11.06 -25.60 15.32
CA GLN A 284 -10.10 -25.78 14.23
C GLN A 284 -8.70 -25.29 14.61
N LEU A 285 -8.60 -24.32 15.53
CA LEU A 285 -7.34 -23.74 15.99
C LEU A 285 -6.47 -24.79 16.70
N TYR A 286 -7.07 -25.70 17.44
CA TYR A 286 -6.38 -26.62 18.33
C TYR A 286 -6.73 -28.10 18.13
N ARG A 287 -7.42 -28.44 17.04
CA ARG A 287 -7.91 -29.80 16.76
C ARG A 287 -6.83 -30.90 16.90
N SER A 288 -5.60 -30.60 16.47
CA SER A 288 -4.50 -31.56 16.46
C SER A 288 -3.83 -31.78 17.83
N ILE A 289 -3.95 -30.82 18.76
CA ILE A 289 -3.22 -30.87 20.04
C ILE A 289 -4.07 -30.68 21.29
N GLY A 290 -5.36 -30.30 21.13
CA GLY A 290 -6.27 -29.95 22.20
C GLY A 290 -6.09 -28.54 22.74
N LEU A 291 -7.17 -27.99 23.32
CA LEU A 291 -7.25 -26.61 23.78
C LEU A 291 -6.16 -26.21 24.78
N GLU A 292 -5.92 -27.07 25.79
CA GLU A 292 -4.95 -26.79 26.85
C GLU A 292 -3.52 -26.64 26.29
N ASN A 293 -3.13 -27.55 25.40
CA ASN A 293 -1.82 -27.50 24.76
C ASN A 293 -1.68 -26.35 23.81
N TYR A 294 -2.76 -25.94 23.12
CA TYR A 294 -2.76 -24.75 22.29
C TYR A 294 -2.55 -23.49 23.13
N LEU A 295 -3.28 -23.33 24.24
CA LEU A 295 -3.13 -22.17 25.13
C LEU A 295 -1.73 -22.07 25.77
N LYS A 296 -1.08 -23.20 26.04
CA LYS A 296 0.32 -23.21 26.52
C LYS A 296 1.33 -22.76 25.47
N LYS A 297 1.03 -22.98 24.19
CA LYS A 297 1.88 -22.56 23.08
C LYS A 297 1.58 -21.14 22.61
N TYR A 298 0.33 -20.69 22.80
CA TYR A 298 -0.16 -19.38 22.43
C TYR A 298 0.42 -18.27 23.31
#